data_27a6312cc3c2bda5f99aa6b90cab340a
#
_entry.id   27a6312cc3c2bda5f99aa6b90cab340a
#
_cell.length_a   1.000
_cell.length_b   1.000
_cell.length_c   1.000
_cell.angle_alpha   90.00
_cell.angle_beta   90.00
_cell.angle_gamma   90.00
#
_symmetry.space_group_name_H-M   'P 1'
#
loop_
_entity.id
_entity.type
_entity.pdbx_description
1 polymer ?
#
loop_
_entity_poly.entity_id
_entity_poly.type
_entity_poly.pdbx_seq_one_letter_code
_entity_poly.pdbx_strand_id
1 'polypeptide(L)'
;MRTITPLTDGWQYAVCEPLNDAAALPVCHDWQPVALPHVWNRDTPGEAGPRAYRCTLRLAPRSGRALFFRFEAVGGLARVWLNGQCLGQHKGGYSRFCLDASGAARPGENELLVLTDNTRDGSWIPTGGDFNNYGGIYRPVSLIETDDTHFDLLYYGTCGVELTAMADGTVTLKARLAGNLTGAQVAYALWDGDTLCAEALCAAAAPAALLRVANPHLWNGRQDPHLYRCTARLLRDGICLDEVSLPFGFRKIEMTADKGFFLNGQHLTVCGVAKHQDRAGCACAVTEADQAEDIALITELGANAVRLSHYQHPAATYDLCDRAGLVVWAEIPLLALPDGNEPLFENAEQQLTELILQCRHHPSICFWGIENEIAIHGESIEMYRKVAELNDLAHALDPTRPTTLGNLCCVRNNRELNEITDM
;
A
#
# COMPACT_ATOMS: atom_id res chain seq x y z
N MET A 1 18.65 -10.76 11.83
CA MET A 1 17.28 -10.20 11.97
C MET A 1 17.20 -8.85 11.30
N ARG A 2 16.01 -8.49 10.82
CA ARG A 2 15.69 -7.20 10.19
C ARG A 2 15.80 -6.05 11.22
N THR A 3 16.39 -4.94 10.79
CA THR A 3 16.38 -3.67 11.54
C THR A 3 15.74 -2.61 10.65
N ILE A 4 14.82 -1.83 11.20
CA ILE A 4 14.12 -0.74 10.49
C ILE A 4 14.45 0.56 11.22
N THR A 5 15.08 1.48 10.51
CA THR A 5 15.47 2.80 11.04
C THR A 5 14.67 3.88 10.31
N PRO A 6 13.79 4.61 10.99
CA PRO A 6 13.09 5.75 10.40
C PRO A 6 14.07 6.85 9.99
N LEU A 7 13.82 7.50 8.87
CA LEU A 7 14.59 8.62 8.33
C LEU A 7 13.70 9.86 8.35
N THR A 8 13.55 10.50 9.52
CA THR A 8 12.66 11.65 9.74
C THR A 8 13.36 12.99 9.62
N ASP A 9 14.63 13.04 10.02
CA ASP A 9 15.39 14.27 10.19
C ASP A 9 16.62 14.33 9.28
N GLY A 10 17.26 15.51 9.20
CA GLY A 10 18.47 15.70 8.43
C GLY A 10 18.23 15.85 6.92
N TRP A 11 16.98 16.04 6.52
CA TRP A 11 16.63 16.26 5.13
C TRP A 11 16.77 17.72 4.72
N GLN A 12 17.10 17.90 3.46
CA GLN A 12 17.05 19.18 2.76
C GLN A 12 16.17 19.01 1.51
N TYR A 13 15.53 20.09 1.12
CA TYR A 13 14.60 20.18 -0.01
C TYR A 13 15.03 21.32 -0.92
N ALA A 14 14.86 21.15 -2.23
CA ALA A 14 15.15 22.17 -3.24
C ALA A 14 14.23 22.07 -4.46
N VAL A 15 14.06 23.20 -5.12
CA VAL A 15 13.47 23.27 -6.47
C VAL A 15 14.50 22.76 -7.48
N CYS A 16 14.07 21.97 -8.44
CA CYS A 16 14.96 21.44 -9.49
C CYS A 16 14.59 21.97 -10.86
N GLU A 17 15.59 22.00 -11.75
CA GLU A 17 15.34 22.19 -13.17
C GLU A 17 14.59 20.99 -13.75
N PRO A 18 13.78 21.17 -14.81
CA PRO A 18 13.16 20.07 -15.51
C PRO A 18 14.21 19.05 -15.99
N LEU A 19 13.97 17.76 -15.76
CA LEU A 19 14.89 16.72 -16.19
C LEU A 19 14.74 16.50 -17.70
N ASN A 20 15.84 16.68 -18.43
CA ASN A 20 15.93 16.36 -19.87
C ASN A 20 16.26 14.88 -20.12
N ASP A 21 16.81 14.19 -19.12
CA ASP A 21 17.16 12.77 -19.16
C ASP A 21 16.72 12.10 -17.85
N ALA A 22 16.02 10.97 -17.99
CA ALA A 22 15.53 10.18 -16.88
C ALA A 22 16.64 9.58 -16.01
N ALA A 23 17.84 9.38 -16.55
CA ALA A 23 18.99 8.83 -15.81
C ALA A 23 19.86 9.90 -15.15
N ALA A 24 19.69 11.17 -15.53
CA ALA A 24 20.50 12.26 -15.03
C ALA A 24 20.16 12.61 -13.57
N LEU A 25 21.18 13.02 -12.82
CA LEU A 25 20.96 13.61 -11.51
C LEU A 25 20.26 14.97 -11.65
N PRO A 26 19.28 15.27 -10.77
CA PRO A 26 18.61 16.56 -10.80
C PRO A 26 19.56 17.71 -10.49
N VAL A 27 19.46 18.80 -11.25
CA VAL A 27 20.15 20.05 -10.96
C VAL A 27 19.23 20.88 -10.08
N CYS A 28 19.64 21.12 -8.83
CA CYS A 28 18.82 21.80 -7.84
C CYS A 28 19.62 22.86 -7.10
N HIS A 29 18.95 23.95 -6.75
CA HIS A 29 19.56 25.11 -6.11
C HIS A 29 18.81 25.46 -4.81
N ASP A 30 19.45 26.25 -3.94
CA ASP A 30 18.84 26.82 -2.74
C ASP A 30 18.23 25.79 -1.78
N TRP A 31 19.03 24.77 -1.42
CA TRP A 31 18.66 23.73 -0.49
C TRP A 31 18.26 24.28 0.88
N GLN A 32 17.07 23.92 1.35
CA GLN A 32 16.52 24.33 2.64
C GLN A 32 16.33 23.11 3.55
N PRO A 33 16.57 23.23 4.87
CA PRO A 33 16.29 22.13 5.79
C PRO A 33 14.80 21.84 5.88
N VAL A 34 14.45 20.57 5.98
CA VAL A 34 13.07 20.10 6.10
C VAL A 34 13.01 18.83 6.96
N ALA A 35 11.90 18.62 7.66
CA ALA A 35 11.58 17.35 8.32
C ALA A 35 10.51 16.60 7.53
N LEU A 36 10.55 15.27 7.54
CA LEU A 36 9.51 14.41 6.97
C LEU A 36 8.48 14.02 8.03
N PRO A 37 7.21 13.87 7.65
CA PRO A 37 6.64 14.00 6.30
C PRO A 37 6.54 15.46 5.84
N HIS A 38 6.68 15.72 4.54
CA HIS A 38 6.67 17.06 3.96
C HIS A 38 5.91 17.14 2.64
N VAL A 39 5.06 18.17 2.51
CA VAL A 39 4.34 18.55 1.28
C VAL A 39 4.81 19.93 0.89
N TRP A 40 5.42 20.07 -0.31
CA TRP A 40 5.99 21.35 -0.72
C TRP A 40 4.96 22.32 -1.35
N ASN A 41 3.84 21.80 -1.88
CA ASN A 41 2.77 22.63 -2.45
C ASN A 41 1.51 22.71 -1.57
N ARG A 42 1.67 22.60 -0.24
CA ARG A 42 0.55 22.67 0.71
C ARG A 42 -0.29 23.93 0.53
N ASP A 43 0.38 25.09 0.41
CA ASP A 43 -0.25 26.40 0.34
C ASP A 43 -0.50 26.84 -1.13
N THR A 44 0.00 26.05 -2.10
CA THR A 44 -0.16 26.26 -3.54
C THR A 44 -0.53 24.94 -4.24
N PRO A 45 -1.69 24.32 -3.94
CA PRO A 45 -2.00 22.93 -4.35
C PRO A 45 -2.08 22.70 -5.86
N GLY A 46 -2.17 23.78 -6.66
CA GLY A 46 -2.07 23.73 -8.13
C GLY A 46 -0.64 23.71 -8.68
N GLU A 47 0.38 23.94 -7.83
CA GLU A 47 1.78 23.95 -8.26
C GLU A 47 2.27 22.53 -8.53
N ALA A 48 2.91 22.33 -9.69
CA ALA A 48 3.49 21.07 -10.10
C ALA A 48 4.93 21.25 -10.59
N GLY A 49 5.68 20.17 -10.63
CA GLY A 49 7.03 20.12 -11.16
C GLY A 49 8.04 19.41 -10.26
N PRO A 50 9.28 19.24 -10.78
CA PRO A 50 10.30 18.48 -10.08
C PRO A 50 10.85 19.22 -8.85
N ARG A 51 10.99 18.47 -7.76
CA ARG A 51 11.62 18.89 -6.50
C ARG A 51 12.52 17.77 -6.03
N ALA A 52 13.60 18.11 -5.33
CA ALA A 52 14.47 17.09 -4.76
C ALA A 52 14.58 17.20 -3.24
N TYR A 53 14.76 16.06 -2.64
CA TYR A 53 15.09 15.89 -1.23
C TYR A 53 16.43 15.19 -1.13
N ARG A 54 17.30 15.62 -0.22
CA ARG A 54 18.53 14.88 0.09
C ARG A 54 18.73 14.72 1.58
N CYS A 55 19.38 13.64 1.94
CA CYS A 55 19.75 13.33 3.32
C CYS A 55 21.11 12.67 3.35
N THR A 56 21.99 13.10 4.27
CA THR A 56 23.27 12.45 4.51
C THR A 56 23.12 11.39 5.58
N LEU A 57 23.48 10.15 5.25
CA LEU A 57 23.37 8.99 6.11
C LEU A 57 24.76 8.42 6.42
N ARG A 58 24.99 8.02 7.67
CA ARG A 58 26.21 7.30 8.03
C ARG A 58 25.93 5.81 8.04
N LEU A 59 26.41 5.11 7.01
CA LEU A 59 26.17 3.68 6.81
C LEU A 59 27.43 2.87 7.17
N ALA A 60 27.20 1.62 7.56
CA ALA A 60 28.26 0.63 7.81
C ALA A 60 27.84 -0.72 7.18
N PRO A 61 27.82 -0.81 5.83
CA PRO A 61 27.45 -2.04 5.15
C PRO A 61 28.30 -3.22 5.61
N ARG A 62 27.70 -4.37 5.82
CA ARG A 62 28.35 -5.58 6.28
C ARG A 62 28.18 -6.69 5.25
N SER A 63 29.20 -7.51 5.07
CA SER A 63 29.09 -8.73 4.27
C SER A 63 27.97 -9.62 4.82
N GLY A 64 27.15 -10.21 3.94
CA GLY A 64 26.00 -11.04 4.32
C GLY A 64 24.78 -10.23 4.79
N ARG A 65 24.77 -8.90 4.55
CA ARG A 65 23.63 -8.03 4.85
C ARG A 65 23.17 -7.28 3.60
N ALA A 66 21.87 -7.10 3.47
CA ALA A 66 21.24 -6.30 2.43
C ALA A 66 20.64 -5.02 3.02
N LEU A 67 20.67 -3.94 2.25
CA LEU A 67 20.15 -2.62 2.62
C LEU A 67 19.07 -2.17 1.64
N PHE A 68 17.96 -1.68 2.18
CA PHE A 68 16.85 -1.18 1.38
C PHE A 68 16.37 0.17 1.89
N PHE A 69 15.98 1.04 0.98
CA PHE A 69 15.14 2.18 1.34
C PHE A 69 13.68 1.83 1.07
N ARG A 70 12.83 2.02 2.09
CA ARG A 70 11.38 1.87 1.99
C ARG A 70 10.73 3.24 2.10
N PHE A 71 9.92 3.56 1.11
CA PHE A 71 9.08 4.75 1.07
C PHE A 71 7.62 4.31 1.21
N GLU A 72 6.89 4.86 2.19
CA GLU A 72 5.47 4.53 2.39
C GLU A 72 4.58 5.22 1.33
N ALA A 73 5.00 6.33 0.78
CA ALA A 73 4.59 6.95 -0.49
C ALA A 73 5.41 8.20 -0.78
N VAL A 74 5.48 8.58 -2.07
CA VAL A 74 6.07 9.84 -2.55
C VAL A 74 5.16 10.42 -3.60
N GLY A 75 4.86 11.72 -3.55
CA GLY A 75 3.91 12.38 -4.45
C GLY A 75 4.33 12.31 -5.92
N GLY A 76 3.52 11.63 -6.74
CA GLY A 76 3.72 11.49 -8.17
C GLY A 76 4.79 10.50 -8.57
N LEU A 77 5.75 10.95 -9.36
CA LEU A 77 6.94 10.18 -9.74
C LEU A 77 8.03 10.35 -8.67
N ALA A 78 8.59 9.24 -8.20
CA ALA A 78 9.79 9.21 -7.39
C ALA A 78 10.96 8.61 -8.17
N ARG A 79 12.15 9.23 -8.10
CA ARG A 79 13.43 8.63 -8.50
C ARG A 79 14.43 8.77 -7.38
N VAL A 80 15.21 7.74 -7.15
CA VAL A 80 16.07 7.65 -5.97
C VAL A 80 17.49 7.29 -6.36
N TRP A 81 18.44 8.01 -5.81
CA TRP A 81 19.89 7.74 -5.96
C TRP A 81 20.55 7.62 -4.59
N LEU A 82 21.54 6.77 -4.51
CA LEU A 82 22.47 6.72 -3.39
C LEU A 82 23.90 6.94 -3.93
N ASN A 83 24.60 7.95 -3.41
CA ASN A 83 25.96 8.31 -3.85
C ASN A 83 26.05 8.56 -5.38
N GLY A 84 25.03 9.09 -5.99
CA GLY A 84 24.94 9.35 -7.43
C GLY A 84 24.55 8.13 -8.29
N GLN A 85 24.47 6.93 -7.72
CA GLN A 85 23.98 5.74 -8.41
C GLN A 85 22.45 5.67 -8.31
N CYS A 86 21.76 5.56 -9.45
CA CYS A 86 20.31 5.38 -9.48
C CYS A 86 19.93 4.01 -8.91
N LEU A 87 19.07 4.01 -7.88
CA LEU A 87 18.52 2.80 -7.29
C LEU A 87 17.24 2.35 -8.00
N GLY A 88 16.49 3.29 -8.58
CA GLY A 88 15.24 3.02 -9.27
C GLY A 88 14.24 4.16 -9.21
N GLN A 89 13.03 3.87 -9.68
CA GLN A 89 11.91 4.82 -9.70
C GLN A 89 10.60 4.11 -9.35
N HIS A 90 9.60 4.91 -8.94
CA HIS A 90 8.24 4.48 -8.72
C HIS A 90 7.27 5.54 -9.26
N LYS A 91 6.20 5.12 -9.93
CA LYS A 91 5.11 5.97 -10.42
C LYS A 91 3.83 5.64 -9.68
N GLY A 92 3.16 6.68 -9.21
CA GLY A 92 1.96 6.57 -8.38
C GLY A 92 2.23 7.07 -6.96
N GLY A 93 1.44 8.04 -6.53
CA GLY A 93 1.74 8.82 -5.33
C GLY A 93 1.36 8.16 -4.00
N TYR A 94 0.77 6.96 -3.99
CA TYR A 94 -0.02 6.52 -2.83
C TYR A 94 0.39 5.18 -2.22
N SER A 95 1.12 4.35 -2.95
CA SER A 95 1.54 3.03 -2.50
C SER A 95 2.98 3.01 -2.00
N ARG A 96 3.27 2.01 -1.17
CA ARG A 96 4.62 1.73 -0.67
C ARG A 96 5.48 1.12 -1.75
N PHE A 97 6.76 1.49 -1.76
CA PHE A 97 7.78 0.82 -2.56
C PHE A 97 9.11 0.70 -1.82
N CYS A 98 9.92 -0.27 -2.23
CA CYS A 98 11.25 -0.50 -1.70
C CYS A 98 12.28 -0.52 -2.83
N LEU A 99 13.49 -0.04 -2.54
CA LEU A 99 14.61 -0.04 -3.46
C LEU A 99 15.85 -0.64 -2.78
N ASP A 100 16.56 -1.50 -3.50
CA ASP A 100 17.81 -2.09 -3.04
C ASP A 100 18.94 -1.06 -3.09
N ALA A 101 19.57 -0.83 -1.96
CA ALA A 101 20.68 0.08 -1.78
C ALA A 101 22.03 -0.64 -1.57
N SER A 102 22.03 -1.97 -1.49
CA SER A 102 23.19 -2.78 -1.09
C SER A 102 24.42 -2.52 -1.96
N GLY A 103 24.22 -2.41 -3.29
CA GLY A 103 25.31 -2.19 -4.25
C GLY A 103 25.85 -0.76 -4.30
N ALA A 104 25.10 0.23 -3.82
CA ALA A 104 25.48 1.65 -3.84
C ALA A 104 25.96 2.17 -2.48
N ALA A 105 25.65 1.47 -1.39
CA ALA A 105 26.03 1.85 -0.05
C ALA A 105 27.53 1.65 0.19
N ARG A 106 28.16 2.61 0.89
CA ARG A 106 29.57 2.55 1.26
C ARG A 106 29.76 2.84 2.75
N PRO A 107 30.86 2.39 3.37
CA PRO A 107 31.18 2.75 4.75
C PRO A 107 31.36 4.27 4.92
N GLY A 108 30.80 4.83 5.98
CA GLY A 108 30.86 6.26 6.27
C GLY A 108 29.69 7.04 5.73
N GLU A 109 29.95 8.24 5.24
CA GLU A 109 28.92 9.15 4.75
C GLU A 109 28.39 8.72 3.37
N ASN A 110 27.06 8.71 3.23
CA ASN A 110 26.33 8.41 2.01
C ASN A 110 25.28 9.50 1.79
N GLU A 111 25.13 9.95 0.57
CA GLU A 111 24.06 10.87 0.18
C GLU A 111 22.92 10.10 -0.47
N LEU A 112 21.75 10.15 0.16
CA LEU A 112 20.48 9.72 -0.42
C LEU A 112 19.82 10.93 -1.08
N LEU A 113 19.52 10.83 -2.38
CA LEU A 113 18.85 11.85 -3.16
C LEU A 113 17.54 11.29 -3.72
N VAL A 114 16.46 12.02 -3.55
CA VAL A 114 15.11 11.64 -4.01
C VAL A 114 14.54 12.79 -4.82
N LEU A 115 14.29 12.56 -6.10
CA LEU A 115 13.48 13.45 -6.92
C LEU A 115 12.02 13.07 -6.75
N THR A 116 11.15 14.07 -6.55
CA THR A 116 9.70 13.93 -6.60
C THR A 116 9.15 14.84 -7.68
N ASP A 117 8.24 14.34 -8.50
CA ASP A 117 7.58 15.15 -9.53
C ASP A 117 6.09 14.80 -9.58
N ASN A 118 5.26 15.75 -9.23
CA ASN A 118 3.79 15.59 -9.26
C ASN A 118 3.17 16.06 -10.58
N THR A 119 3.98 16.33 -11.63
CA THR A 119 3.47 16.67 -12.95
C THR A 119 2.68 15.49 -13.52
N ARG A 120 1.41 15.73 -13.86
CA ARG A 120 0.55 14.74 -14.51
C ARG A 120 0.88 14.68 -15.99
N ASP A 121 1.72 13.73 -16.38
CA ASP A 121 2.17 13.53 -17.76
C ASP A 121 1.25 12.59 -18.58
N GLY A 122 0.18 12.08 -17.96
CA GLY A 122 -0.77 11.15 -18.58
C GLY A 122 -0.30 9.69 -18.59
N SER A 123 0.87 9.36 -18.06
CA SER A 123 1.38 7.98 -17.99
C SER A 123 1.19 7.29 -16.64
N TRP A 124 0.51 7.94 -15.70
CA TRP A 124 0.21 7.40 -14.37
C TRP A 124 -1.07 8.03 -13.81
N ILE A 125 -1.77 7.28 -12.95
CA ILE A 125 -3.01 7.71 -12.29
C ILE A 125 -2.69 8.37 -10.92
N PRO A 126 -3.49 9.42 -10.52
CA PRO A 126 -4.62 10.01 -11.23
C PRO A 126 -4.19 11.02 -12.30
N THR A 127 -4.88 11.02 -13.43
CA THR A 127 -4.68 12.03 -14.49
C THR A 127 -5.39 13.35 -14.20
N GLY A 128 -6.38 13.32 -13.33
CA GLY A 128 -7.24 14.43 -12.93
C GLY A 128 -7.82 14.19 -11.53
N GLY A 129 -8.92 14.87 -11.23
CA GLY A 129 -9.69 14.73 -10.00
C GLY A 129 -10.00 16.06 -9.35
N ASP A 130 -10.99 16.08 -8.48
CA ASP A 130 -11.43 17.22 -7.68
C ASP A 130 -10.68 17.34 -6.34
N PHE A 131 -9.62 16.56 -6.16
CA PHE A 131 -8.72 16.59 -5.01
C PHE A 131 -7.32 17.08 -5.39
N ASN A 132 -6.59 17.59 -4.39
CA ASN A 132 -5.31 18.22 -4.59
C ASN A 132 -4.22 17.23 -5.01
N ASN A 133 -3.39 17.65 -5.97
CA ASN A 133 -2.22 16.91 -6.42
C ASN A 133 -0.99 17.33 -5.62
N TYR A 134 -0.84 16.76 -4.43
CA TYR A 134 0.27 17.07 -3.56
C TYR A 134 1.58 16.45 -4.03
N GLY A 135 2.68 17.21 -3.92
CA GLY A 135 4.03 16.76 -4.17
C GLY A 135 4.86 16.69 -2.90
N GLY A 136 5.81 15.77 -2.85
CA GLY A 136 6.74 15.64 -1.75
C GLY A 136 6.85 14.23 -1.17
N ILE A 137 7.72 14.09 -0.17
CA ILE A 137 7.83 12.87 0.64
C ILE A 137 6.89 13.04 1.84
N TYR A 138 5.61 12.73 1.62
CA TYR A 138 4.55 13.01 2.58
C TYR A 138 4.17 11.82 3.47
N ARG A 139 4.85 10.68 3.33
CA ARG A 139 4.76 9.53 4.21
C ARG A 139 6.16 9.10 4.69
N PRO A 140 6.25 8.26 5.73
CA PRO A 140 7.53 7.86 6.30
C PRO A 140 8.50 7.23 5.29
N VAL A 141 9.78 7.50 5.50
CA VAL A 141 10.91 6.81 4.85
C VAL A 141 11.67 6.03 5.89
N SER A 142 12.13 4.83 5.54
CA SER A 142 12.93 3.98 6.42
C SER A 142 14.11 3.35 5.68
N LEU A 143 15.23 3.23 6.37
CA LEU A 143 16.31 2.33 6.01
C LEU A 143 16.04 0.96 6.64
N ILE A 144 16.05 -0.09 5.84
CA ILE A 144 15.90 -1.47 6.29
C ILE A 144 17.21 -2.20 6.06
N GLU A 145 17.77 -2.79 7.11
CA GLU A 145 18.89 -3.72 7.03
C GLU A 145 18.40 -5.13 7.34
N THR A 146 18.67 -6.07 6.45
CA THR A 146 18.31 -7.48 6.59
C THR A 146 19.55 -8.37 6.49
N ASP A 147 19.40 -9.67 6.74
CA ASP A 147 20.31 -10.68 6.23
C ASP A 147 20.27 -10.69 4.68
N ASP A 148 21.30 -11.18 3.99
CA ASP A 148 21.25 -11.35 2.53
C ASP A 148 20.19 -12.36 2.09
N THR A 149 19.75 -13.21 3.01
CA THR A 149 18.61 -14.11 2.85
C THR A 149 17.43 -13.60 3.69
N HIS A 150 16.40 -13.09 3.06
CA HIS A 150 15.31 -12.34 3.70
C HIS A 150 13.96 -12.55 3.01
N PHE A 151 12.88 -12.09 3.64
CA PHE A 151 11.59 -11.92 2.96
C PHE A 151 11.70 -10.81 1.92
N ASP A 152 11.25 -11.08 0.69
CA ASP A 152 11.43 -10.17 -0.45
C ASP A 152 10.65 -8.86 -0.24
N LEU A 153 11.40 -7.77 -0.10
CA LEU A 153 10.88 -6.41 0.06
C LEU A 153 10.60 -5.73 -1.28
N LEU A 154 11.17 -6.23 -2.37
CA LEU A 154 11.04 -5.63 -3.69
C LEU A 154 9.76 -6.07 -4.40
N TYR A 155 9.15 -7.17 -3.95
CA TYR A 155 7.89 -7.66 -4.51
C TYR A 155 6.75 -6.71 -4.16
N TYR A 156 6.48 -5.76 -5.02
CA TYR A 156 5.45 -4.71 -4.87
C TYR A 156 5.48 -3.97 -3.51
N GLY A 157 6.65 -3.75 -2.93
CA GLY A 157 6.79 -3.09 -1.63
C GLY A 157 6.12 -3.81 -0.45
N THR A 158 5.79 -5.10 -0.60
CA THR A 158 5.17 -5.92 0.46
C THR A 158 6.17 -6.27 1.57
N CYS A 159 5.69 -6.91 2.62
CA CYS A 159 6.57 -7.47 3.66
C CYS A 159 7.18 -8.82 3.26
N GLY A 160 6.84 -9.37 2.09
CA GLY A 160 7.25 -10.69 1.61
C GLY A 160 6.44 -11.86 2.19
N VAL A 161 5.32 -11.59 2.87
CA VAL A 161 4.40 -12.64 3.37
C VAL A 161 2.98 -12.36 2.89
N GLU A 162 2.42 -13.30 2.20
CA GLU A 162 1.04 -13.32 1.73
C GLU A 162 0.18 -14.13 2.71
N LEU A 163 -0.93 -13.56 3.19
CA LEU A 163 -1.85 -14.17 4.13
C LEU A 163 -3.29 -14.01 3.65
N THR A 164 -4.03 -15.12 3.66
CA THR A 164 -5.48 -15.12 3.44
C THR A 164 -6.15 -15.96 4.51
N ALA A 165 -7.09 -15.39 5.26
CA ALA A 165 -7.82 -16.03 6.34
C ALA A 165 -9.30 -16.16 5.99
N MET A 166 -9.89 -17.34 6.22
CA MET A 166 -11.28 -17.68 5.95
C MET A 166 -12.05 -17.91 7.25
N ALA A 167 -13.35 -17.62 7.26
CA ALA A 167 -14.20 -17.73 8.45
C ALA A 167 -14.27 -19.15 9.06
N ASP A 168 -13.92 -20.19 8.30
CA ASP A 168 -13.84 -21.58 8.81
C ASP A 168 -12.57 -21.87 9.60
N GLY A 169 -11.72 -20.85 9.81
CA GLY A 169 -10.44 -20.93 10.51
C GLY A 169 -9.25 -21.32 9.64
N THR A 170 -9.45 -21.50 8.35
CA THR A 170 -8.37 -21.80 7.39
C THR A 170 -7.55 -20.54 7.12
N VAL A 171 -6.21 -20.66 7.18
CA VAL A 171 -5.25 -19.61 6.83
C VAL A 171 -4.27 -20.13 5.79
N THR A 172 -4.28 -19.53 4.62
CA THR A 172 -3.28 -19.79 3.58
C THR A 172 -2.14 -18.80 3.71
N LEU A 173 -0.92 -19.30 3.75
CA LEU A 173 0.31 -18.52 3.91
C LEU A 173 1.28 -18.84 2.77
N LYS A 174 1.95 -17.81 2.26
CA LYS A 174 3.01 -17.96 1.28
C LYS A 174 4.08 -16.89 1.50
N ALA A 175 5.34 -17.31 1.60
CA ALA A 175 6.45 -16.36 1.64
C ALA A 175 7.03 -16.12 0.24
N ARG A 176 7.46 -14.89 0.02
CA ARG A 176 8.35 -14.46 -1.05
C ARG A 176 9.72 -14.23 -0.43
N LEU A 177 10.73 -14.91 -0.93
CA LEU A 177 12.05 -14.93 -0.33
C LEU A 177 13.10 -14.52 -1.37
N ALA A 178 14.13 -13.84 -0.90
CA ALA A 178 15.30 -13.43 -1.69
C ALA A 178 16.60 -13.93 -1.05
N GLY A 179 17.67 -14.00 -1.85
CA GLY A 179 18.99 -14.43 -1.40
C GLY A 179 19.23 -15.93 -1.55
N ASN A 180 20.19 -16.47 -0.79
CA ASN A 180 20.53 -17.87 -0.85
C ASN A 180 19.60 -18.70 0.05
N LEU A 181 18.70 -19.48 -0.54
CA LEU A 181 17.69 -20.26 0.18
C LEU A 181 18.16 -21.66 0.61
N THR A 182 19.40 -22.04 0.32
CA THR A 182 19.92 -23.39 0.65
C THR A 182 19.89 -23.63 2.16
N GLY A 183 19.24 -24.69 2.59
CA GLY A 183 19.10 -25.06 4.00
C GLY A 183 18.18 -24.14 4.82
N ALA A 184 17.59 -23.11 4.20
CA ALA A 184 16.67 -22.23 4.90
C ALA A 184 15.25 -22.84 5.01
N GLN A 185 14.53 -22.43 6.07
CA GLN A 185 13.17 -22.83 6.38
C GLN A 185 12.34 -21.61 6.77
N VAL A 186 11.03 -21.66 6.54
CA VAL A 186 10.07 -20.66 7.02
C VAL A 186 9.21 -21.28 8.11
N ALA A 187 9.24 -20.70 9.30
CA ALA A 187 8.37 -21.06 10.40
C ALA A 187 7.22 -20.05 10.46
N TYR A 188 5.99 -20.51 10.32
CA TYR A 188 4.77 -19.75 10.51
C TYR A 188 4.16 -20.08 11.86
N ALA A 189 3.63 -19.08 12.55
CA ALA A 189 2.85 -19.27 13.75
C ALA A 189 1.67 -18.28 13.81
N LEU A 190 0.50 -18.78 14.20
CA LEU A 190 -0.73 -18.00 14.38
C LEU A 190 -1.03 -17.87 15.87
N TRP A 191 -1.30 -16.64 16.30
CA TRP A 191 -1.45 -16.29 17.71
C TRP A 191 -2.79 -15.58 17.96
N ASP A 192 -3.44 -15.97 19.06
CA ASP A 192 -4.54 -15.22 19.66
C ASP A 192 -4.03 -14.61 20.97
N GLY A 193 -3.77 -13.31 20.95
CA GLY A 193 -2.98 -12.69 22.01
C GLY A 193 -1.62 -13.38 22.15
N ASP A 194 -1.37 -14.00 23.33
CA ASP A 194 -0.15 -14.77 23.61
C ASP A 194 -0.34 -16.29 23.43
N THR A 195 -1.52 -16.72 23.00
CA THR A 195 -1.83 -18.16 22.80
C THR A 195 -1.44 -18.58 21.38
N LEU A 196 -0.56 -19.57 21.25
CA LEU A 196 -0.26 -20.20 19.98
C LEU A 196 -1.44 -21.09 19.54
N CYS A 197 -2.04 -20.77 18.40
CA CYS A 197 -3.20 -21.46 17.85
C CYS A 197 -2.83 -22.53 16.83
N ALA A 198 -1.85 -22.21 15.98
CA ALA A 198 -1.37 -23.13 14.94
C ALA A 198 0.04 -22.72 14.48
N GLU A 199 0.82 -23.71 14.00
CA GLU A 199 2.15 -23.45 13.47
C GLU A 199 2.49 -24.42 12.32
N ALA A 200 3.43 -24.03 11.47
CA ALA A 200 4.00 -24.87 10.43
C ALA A 200 5.46 -24.48 10.17
N LEU A 201 6.27 -25.49 9.78
CA LEU A 201 7.63 -25.32 9.33
C LEU A 201 7.74 -25.82 7.89
N CYS A 202 8.16 -24.96 6.98
CA CYS A 202 8.26 -25.25 5.55
C CYS A 202 9.69 -25.09 5.07
N ALA A 203 10.13 -25.87 4.08
CA ALA A 203 11.38 -25.58 3.39
C ALA A 203 11.24 -24.25 2.61
N ALA A 204 12.29 -23.42 2.60
CA ALA A 204 12.29 -22.16 1.87
C ALA A 204 12.11 -22.33 0.34
N ALA A 205 12.43 -23.51 -0.20
CA ALA A 205 12.16 -23.86 -1.60
C ALA A 205 10.66 -24.04 -1.93
N ALA A 206 9.82 -24.30 -0.91
CA ALA A 206 8.36 -24.44 -1.02
C ALA A 206 7.70 -23.74 0.19
N PRO A 207 7.76 -22.42 0.28
CA PRO A 207 7.48 -21.66 1.49
C PRO A 207 5.98 -21.33 1.61
N ALA A 208 5.11 -22.32 1.44
CA ALA A 208 3.67 -22.19 1.57
C ALA A 208 3.14 -23.12 2.65
N ALA A 209 2.16 -22.65 3.41
CA ALA A 209 1.48 -23.42 4.44
C ALA A 209 -0.03 -23.20 4.39
N LEU A 210 -0.76 -24.26 4.77
CA LEU A 210 -2.17 -24.19 5.09
C LEU A 210 -2.31 -24.54 6.57
N LEU A 211 -2.75 -23.57 7.36
CA LEU A 211 -2.97 -23.71 8.80
C LEU A 211 -4.47 -23.65 9.10
N ARG A 212 -4.85 -24.14 10.26
CA ARG A 212 -6.24 -24.09 10.72
C ARG A 212 -6.32 -23.77 12.21
N VAL A 213 -7.11 -22.76 12.54
CA VAL A 213 -7.53 -22.44 13.91
C VAL A 213 -8.91 -23.05 14.12
N ALA A 214 -9.06 -23.93 15.13
CA ALA A 214 -10.35 -24.52 15.45
C ALA A 214 -11.27 -23.50 16.11
N ASN A 215 -12.51 -23.37 15.63
CA ASN A 215 -13.50 -22.44 16.15
C ASN A 215 -12.95 -20.99 16.27
N PRO A 216 -12.54 -20.36 15.16
CA PRO A 216 -11.90 -19.05 15.23
C PRO A 216 -12.86 -18.01 15.78
N HIS A 217 -12.33 -17.08 16.57
CA HIS A 217 -13.05 -15.86 16.98
C HIS A 217 -13.10 -14.95 15.76
N LEU A 218 -14.29 -14.63 15.24
CA LEU A 218 -14.44 -13.88 14.01
C LEU A 218 -14.28 -12.38 14.27
N TRP A 219 -13.65 -11.68 13.34
CA TRP A 219 -13.73 -10.23 13.26
C TRP A 219 -15.15 -9.85 12.82
N ASN A 220 -15.93 -9.23 13.70
CA ASN A 220 -17.35 -8.96 13.52
C ASN A 220 -17.67 -7.46 13.48
N GLY A 221 -16.83 -6.70 12.79
CA GLY A 221 -16.99 -5.26 12.63
C GLY A 221 -16.98 -4.53 13.98
N ARG A 222 -17.79 -3.49 14.10
CA ARG A 222 -17.87 -2.65 15.32
C ARG A 222 -18.31 -3.40 16.60
N GLN A 223 -18.98 -4.53 16.44
CA GLN A 223 -19.47 -5.29 17.60
C GLN A 223 -18.32 -6.04 18.29
N ASP A 224 -17.39 -6.59 17.51
CA ASP A 224 -16.29 -7.40 18.01
C ASP A 224 -15.14 -7.46 16.98
N PRO A 225 -14.25 -6.46 16.98
CA PRO A 225 -13.15 -6.35 16.02
C PRO A 225 -11.94 -7.21 16.40
N HIS A 226 -12.16 -8.53 16.62
CA HIS A 226 -11.14 -9.44 17.08
C HIS A 226 -10.03 -9.67 16.05
N LEU A 227 -8.78 -9.53 16.48
CA LEU A 227 -7.60 -9.69 15.63
C LEU A 227 -6.66 -10.76 16.17
N TYR A 228 -6.15 -11.54 15.23
CA TYR A 228 -5.05 -12.48 15.41
C TYR A 228 -3.74 -11.88 14.90
N ARG A 229 -2.64 -12.53 15.23
CA ARG A 229 -1.31 -12.18 14.75
C ARG A 229 -0.66 -13.40 14.08
N CYS A 230 -0.15 -13.20 12.86
CA CYS A 230 0.72 -14.16 12.19
C CYS A 230 2.18 -13.71 12.32
N THR A 231 3.07 -14.62 12.73
CA THR A 231 4.51 -14.43 12.63
C THR A 231 5.09 -15.38 11.59
N ALA A 232 5.95 -14.87 10.73
CA ALA A 232 6.73 -15.66 9.78
C ALA A 232 8.22 -15.42 10.06
N ARG A 233 8.97 -16.49 10.35
CA ARG A 233 10.41 -16.45 10.62
C ARG A 233 11.16 -17.22 9.55
N LEU A 234 12.15 -16.59 8.96
CA LEU A 234 13.09 -17.23 8.07
C LEU A 234 14.28 -17.75 8.88
N LEU A 235 14.49 -19.05 8.88
CA LEU A 235 15.46 -19.72 9.73
C LEU A 235 16.51 -20.44 8.89
N ARG A 236 17.77 -20.48 9.36
CA ARG A 236 18.81 -21.39 8.88
C ARG A 236 19.60 -21.90 10.06
N ASP A 237 19.77 -23.23 10.17
CA ASP A 237 20.45 -23.89 11.28
C ASP A 237 19.96 -23.43 12.68
N GLY A 238 18.64 -23.18 12.80
CA GLY A 238 18.00 -22.67 14.02
C GLY A 238 18.18 -21.18 14.29
N ILE A 239 18.95 -20.47 13.47
CA ILE A 239 19.17 -19.02 13.59
C ILE A 239 18.09 -18.27 12.80
N CYS A 240 17.45 -17.29 13.43
CA CYS A 240 16.48 -16.41 12.77
C CYS A 240 17.23 -15.35 11.94
N LEU A 241 17.09 -15.43 10.61
CA LEU A 241 17.66 -14.50 9.65
C LEU A 241 16.78 -13.26 9.49
N ASP A 242 15.45 -13.49 9.40
CA ASP A 242 14.47 -12.43 9.20
C ASP A 242 13.12 -12.79 9.83
N GLU A 243 12.33 -11.80 10.22
CA GLU A 243 11.01 -11.99 10.82
C GLU A 243 10.02 -10.93 10.34
N VAL A 244 8.78 -11.38 10.07
CA VAL A 244 7.63 -10.53 9.73
C VAL A 244 6.49 -10.88 10.66
N SER A 245 5.76 -9.85 11.10
CA SER A 245 4.54 -10.00 11.90
C SER A 245 3.40 -9.22 11.26
N LEU A 246 2.24 -9.86 11.06
CA LEU A 246 1.05 -9.29 10.44
C LEU A 246 -0.17 -9.50 11.34
N PRO A 247 -0.97 -8.46 11.62
CA PRO A 247 -2.31 -8.64 12.16
C PRO A 247 -3.22 -9.21 11.07
N PHE A 248 -4.24 -9.98 11.47
CA PHE A 248 -5.29 -10.45 10.57
C PHE A 248 -6.56 -10.81 11.36
N GLY A 249 -7.67 -11.00 10.66
CA GLY A 249 -8.92 -11.46 11.26
C GLY A 249 -9.63 -12.47 10.38
N PHE A 250 -10.36 -13.38 11.02
CA PHE A 250 -11.23 -14.33 10.34
C PHE A 250 -12.60 -13.70 10.09
N ARG A 251 -13.08 -13.71 8.87
CA ARG A 251 -14.41 -13.22 8.52
C ARG A 251 -14.94 -13.82 7.23
N LYS A 252 -16.24 -13.75 7.04
CA LYS A 252 -16.93 -14.02 5.77
C LYS A 252 -17.69 -12.79 5.33
N ILE A 253 -17.51 -12.40 4.07
CA ILE A 253 -18.26 -11.35 3.42
C ILE A 253 -19.17 -11.98 2.38
N GLU A 254 -20.43 -11.52 2.32
CA GLU A 254 -21.38 -11.88 1.28
C GLU A 254 -22.12 -10.61 0.87
N MET A 255 -22.30 -10.42 -0.41
CA MET A 255 -23.05 -9.31 -0.98
C MET A 255 -24.01 -9.84 -2.04
N THR A 256 -25.27 -9.41 -2.00
CA THR A 256 -26.26 -9.75 -2.99
C THR A 256 -27.11 -8.53 -3.33
N ALA A 257 -27.50 -8.41 -4.60
CA ALA A 257 -28.28 -7.27 -5.08
C ALA A 257 -29.64 -7.10 -4.38
N ASP A 258 -30.26 -8.21 -3.94
CA ASP A 258 -31.57 -8.22 -3.32
C ASP A 258 -31.53 -8.16 -1.78
N LYS A 259 -30.45 -8.58 -1.14
CA LYS A 259 -30.35 -8.68 0.32
C LYS A 259 -29.30 -7.78 0.95
N GLY A 260 -28.43 -7.16 0.14
CA GLY A 260 -27.38 -6.28 0.61
C GLY A 260 -26.19 -6.99 1.20
N PHE A 261 -25.52 -6.35 2.15
CA PHE A 261 -24.23 -6.77 2.73
C PHE A 261 -24.42 -7.64 3.98
N PHE A 262 -23.68 -8.75 4.04
CA PHE A 262 -23.63 -9.65 5.19
C PHE A 262 -22.17 -9.81 5.67
N LEU A 263 -21.99 -9.69 6.96
CA LEU A 263 -20.74 -9.99 7.65
C LEU A 263 -20.98 -11.22 8.55
N ASN A 264 -20.21 -12.28 8.34
CA ASN A 264 -20.32 -13.54 9.09
C ASN A 264 -21.75 -14.13 9.09
N GLY A 265 -22.47 -14.00 7.97
CA GLY A 265 -23.83 -14.49 7.80
C GLY A 265 -24.91 -13.62 8.44
N GLN A 266 -24.54 -12.48 9.06
CA GLN A 266 -25.50 -11.53 9.62
C GLN A 266 -25.64 -10.31 8.70
N HIS A 267 -26.85 -9.91 8.40
CA HIS A 267 -27.11 -8.71 7.62
C HIS A 267 -26.58 -7.47 8.36
N LEU A 268 -25.80 -6.65 7.67
CA LEU A 268 -25.26 -5.41 8.19
C LEU A 268 -25.68 -4.24 7.29
N THR A 269 -26.47 -3.31 7.84
CA THR A 269 -26.73 -2.04 7.17
C THR A 269 -25.45 -1.21 7.19
N VAL A 270 -24.86 -0.96 6.03
CA VAL A 270 -23.63 -0.18 5.89
C VAL A 270 -23.99 1.31 5.95
N CYS A 271 -23.54 1.98 7.03
CA CYS A 271 -23.69 3.42 7.24
C CYS A 271 -22.28 4.02 7.38
N GLY A 272 -21.83 4.73 6.36
CA GLY A 272 -20.44 5.19 6.31
C GLY A 272 -20.28 6.61 5.80
N VAL A 273 -19.03 7.04 5.79
CA VAL A 273 -18.55 8.30 5.23
C VAL A 273 -17.45 8.06 4.22
N ALA A 274 -17.25 8.97 3.28
CA ALA A 274 -16.05 9.01 2.44
C ALA A 274 -15.00 9.90 3.10
N LYS A 275 -13.74 9.52 2.99
CA LYS A 275 -12.61 10.24 3.59
C LYS A 275 -11.45 10.34 2.61
N HIS A 276 -10.98 11.58 2.36
CA HIS A 276 -9.66 11.83 1.78
C HIS A 276 -8.57 11.79 2.87
N GLN A 277 -7.28 11.68 2.46
CA GLN A 277 -6.19 11.60 3.44
C GLN A 277 -5.74 12.95 3.98
N ASP A 278 -6.06 14.05 3.29
CA ASP A 278 -5.55 15.37 3.64
C ASP A 278 -6.30 16.03 4.81
N ARG A 279 -5.60 16.91 5.53
CA ARG A 279 -6.11 17.70 6.66
C ARG A 279 -5.70 19.17 6.51
N ALA A 280 -6.52 20.05 7.09
CA ALA A 280 -6.20 21.45 7.20
C ALA A 280 -4.85 21.65 7.94
N GLY A 281 -3.97 22.46 7.37
CA GLY A 281 -2.69 22.82 7.96
C GLY A 281 -1.51 21.88 7.64
N CYS A 282 -1.75 20.61 7.29
CA CYS A 282 -0.69 19.67 6.92
C CYS A 282 -0.87 19.01 5.55
N ALA A 283 -1.98 19.27 4.85
CA ALA A 283 -2.32 18.61 3.60
C ALA A 283 -2.26 17.07 3.78
N CYS A 284 -1.58 16.33 2.90
CA CYS A 284 -1.45 14.87 3.02
C CYS A 284 -0.25 14.41 3.88
N ALA A 285 0.53 15.35 4.48
CA ALA A 285 1.60 15.01 5.43
C ALA A 285 1.02 14.69 6.83
N VAL A 286 0.05 13.80 6.88
CA VAL A 286 -0.66 13.41 8.11
C VAL A 286 0.15 12.41 8.93
N THR A 287 0.13 12.58 10.25
CA THR A 287 0.76 11.66 11.21
C THR A 287 -0.19 10.50 11.56
N GLU A 288 0.33 9.48 12.24
CA GLU A 288 -0.53 8.41 12.79
C GLU A 288 -1.53 8.95 13.82
N ALA A 289 -1.15 9.97 14.60
CA ALA A 289 -2.05 10.62 15.56
C ALA A 289 -3.22 11.33 14.85
N ASP A 290 -2.94 12.03 13.75
CA ASP A 290 -3.97 12.65 12.92
C ASP A 290 -4.95 11.63 12.36
N GLN A 291 -4.44 10.49 11.88
CA GLN A 291 -5.26 9.40 11.35
C GLN A 291 -6.11 8.76 12.45
N ALA A 292 -5.54 8.57 13.65
CA ALA A 292 -6.26 8.04 14.79
C ALA A 292 -7.42 8.96 15.22
N GLU A 293 -7.20 10.28 15.20
CA GLU A 293 -8.25 11.26 15.44
C GLU A 293 -9.36 11.19 14.41
N ASP A 294 -9.02 11.11 13.11
CA ASP A 294 -10.01 10.98 12.03
C ASP A 294 -10.88 9.72 12.20
N ILE A 295 -10.26 8.58 12.50
CA ILE A 295 -11.01 7.32 12.72
C ILE A 295 -11.86 7.40 14.00
N ALA A 296 -11.39 8.08 15.05
CA ALA A 296 -12.16 8.31 16.25
C ALA A 296 -13.39 9.17 15.96
N LEU A 297 -13.28 10.26 15.19
CA LEU A 297 -14.39 11.11 14.77
C LEU A 297 -15.41 10.34 13.92
N ILE A 298 -14.96 9.53 12.95
CA ILE A 298 -15.82 8.66 12.14
C ILE A 298 -16.60 7.69 13.04
N THR A 299 -15.92 7.16 14.04
CA THR A 299 -16.52 6.24 15.01
C THR A 299 -17.55 6.93 15.92
N GLU A 300 -17.25 8.16 16.36
CA GLU A 300 -18.14 9.00 17.19
C GLU A 300 -19.43 9.37 16.44
N LEU A 301 -19.35 9.63 15.11
CA LEU A 301 -20.53 9.83 14.27
C LEU A 301 -21.47 8.62 14.21
N GLY A 302 -21.04 7.47 14.72
CA GLY A 302 -21.83 6.23 14.66
C GLY A 302 -21.67 5.47 13.33
N ALA A 303 -20.74 5.87 12.45
CA ALA A 303 -20.46 5.15 11.22
C ALA A 303 -19.89 3.76 11.51
N ASN A 304 -20.26 2.78 10.68
CA ASN A 304 -19.72 1.42 10.71
C ASN A 304 -18.90 1.09 9.45
N ALA A 305 -18.75 2.07 8.55
CA ALA A 305 -18.00 1.93 7.32
C ALA A 305 -17.29 3.23 6.94
N VAL A 306 -16.25 3.10 6.12
CA VAL A 306 -15.54 4.23 5.52
C VAL A 306 -15.09 3.88 4.11
N ARG A 307 -15.34 4.76 3.15
CA ARG A 307 -14.69 4.75 1.84
C ARG A 307 -13.43 5.58 1.92
N LEU A 308 -12.29 4.95 1.71
CA LEU A 308 -10.99 5.62 1.69
C LEU A 308 -10.71 6.14 0.28
N SER A 309 -11.31 7.30 -0.01
CA SER A 309 -11.32 7.94 -1.33
C SER A 309 -9.98 8.56 -1.67
N HIS A 310 -9.53 8.50 -2.87
CA HIS A 310 -9.83 7.63 -4.02
C HIS A 310 -8.59 6.78 -4.34
N TYR A 311 -7.69 6.59 -3.37
CA TYR A 311 -6.34 6.04 -3.50
C TYR A 311 -5.97 5.22 -2.27
N GLN A 312 -4.88 4.47 -2.36
CA GLN A 312 -4.35 3.75 -1.21
C GLN A 312 -3.98 4.71 -0.07
N HIS A 313 -4.62 4.55 1.09
CA HIS A 313 -4.31 5.30 2.30
C HIS A 313 -3.06 4.77 3.02
N PRO A 314 -2.51 5.50 4.01
CA PRO A 314 -1.40 4.99 4.84
C PRO A 314 -1.75 3.68 5.54
N ALA A 315 -0.77 2.79 5.71
CA ALA A 315 -0.97 1.48 6.35
C ALA A 315 -1.63 1.61 7.74
N ALA A 316 -1.22 2.61 8.53
CA ALA A 316 -1.80 2.87 9.84
C ALA A 316 -3.32 3.14 9.81
N THR A 317 -3.86 3.70 8.71
CA THR A 317 -5.30 3.91 8.57
C THR A 317 -6.05 2.57 8.53
N TYR A 318 -5.54 1.59 7.79
CA TYR A 318 -6.15 0.24 7.73
C TYR A 318 -6.05 -0.48 9.08
N ASP A 319 -4.91 -0.39 9.77
CA ASP A 319 -4.73 -0.92 11.12
C ASP A 319 -5.73 -0.30 12.11
N LEU A 320 -5.99 1.00 12.01
CA LEU A 320 -6.98 1.71 12.81
C LEU A 320 -8.40 1.25 12.49
N CYS A 321 -8.73 1.06 11.21
CA CYS A 321 -10.03 0.54 10.78
C CYS A 321 -10.25 -0.90 11.26
N ASP A 322 -9.23 -1.76 11.21
CA ASP A 322 -9.29 -3.12 11.73
C ASP A 322 -9.66 -3.13 13.22
N ARG A 323 -8.98 -2.31 14.02
CA ARG A 323 -9.22 -2.18 15.47
C ARG A 323 -10.54 -1.50 15.81
N ALA A 324 -10.98 -0.53 14.99
CA ALA A 324 -12.26 0.14 15.15
C ALA A 324 -13.45 -0.68 14.65
N GLY A 325 -13.21 -1.75 13.91
CA GLY A 325 -14.26 -2.58 13.33
C GLY A 325 -15.03 -1.92 12.19
N LEU A 326 -14.38 -1.03 11.43
CA LEU A 326 -15.00 -0.35 10.29
C LEU A 326 -14.94 -1.20 9.03
N VAL A 327 -16.03 -1.29 8.30
CA VAL A 327 -16.05 -1.84 6.93
C VAL A 327 -15.38 -0.83 6.00
N VAL A 328 -14.33 -1.25 5.29
CA VAL A 328 -13.55 -0.38 4.42
C VAL A 328 -13.78 -0.71 2.95
N TRP A 329 -14.03 0.32 2.16
CA TRP A 329 -13.87 0.33 0.72
C TRP A 329 -12.53 1.01 0.41
N ALA A 330 -11.58 0.25 -0.11
CA ALA A 330 -10.27 0.72 -0.54
C ALA A 330 -10.18 0.69 -2.07
N GLU A 331 -9.61 1.74 -2.68
CA GLU A 331 -9.65 1.91 -4.14
C GLU A 331 -8.37 2.51 -4.72
N ILE A 332 -8.23 2.44 -6.04
CA ILE A 332 -7.19 3.12 -6.81
C ILE A 332 -7.72 4.41 -7.45
N PRO A 333 -6.87 5.43 -7.70
CA PRO A 333 -7.28 6.72 -8.23
C PRO A 333 -7.47 6.72 -9.76
N LEU A 334 -8.20 5.75 -10.31
CA LEU A 334 -8.50 5.68 -11.73
C LEU A 334 -9.74 6.50 -12.04
N LEU A 335 -9.56 7.74 -12.53
CA LEU A 335 -10.63 8.70 -12.82
C LEU A 335 -10.83 8.94 -14.32
N ALA A 336 -9.92 8.52 -15.15
CA ALA A 336 -10.03 8.55 -16.60
C ALA A 336 -9.12 7.50 -17.24
N LEU A 337 -9.56 6.93 -18.34
CA LEU A 337 -8.79 5.96 -19.12
C LEU A 337 -9.03 6.22 -20.62
N PRO A 338 -8.27 7.16 -21.23
CA PRO A 338 -8.36 7.42 -22.66
C PRO A 338 -7.92 6.21 -23.48
N ASP A 339 -8.60 5.97 -24.59
CA ASP A 339 -8.26 4.89 -25.53
C ASP A 339 -6.83 5.00 -26.02
N GLY A 340 -6.14 3.87 -26.16
CA GLY A 340 -4.76 3.77 -26.65
C GLY A 340 -3.71 4.25 -25.66
N ASN A 341 -4.06 4.58 -24.42
CA ASN A 341 -3.09 4.98 -23.41
C ASN A 341 -2.62 3.78 -22.56
N GLU A 342 -1.81 2.92 -23.17
CA GLU A 342 -1.28 1.72 -22.50
C GLU A 342 -0.43 2.02 -21.28
N PRO A 343 0.50 3.01 -21.27
CA PRO A 343 1.27 3.32 -20.06
C PRO A 343 0.42 3.70 -18.83
N LEU A 344 -0.71 4.37 -19.04
CA LEU A 344 -1.65 4.72 -17.99
C LEU A 344 -2.34 3.48 -17.42
N PHE A 345 -2.73 2.56 -18.32
CA PHE A 345 -3.37 1.31 -17.93
C PHE A 345 -2.41 0.41 -17.14
N GLU A 346 -1.18 0.21 -17.64
CA GLU A 346 -0.13 -0.53 -16.91
C GLU A 346 0.12 0.03 -15.52
N ASN A 347 0.06 1.36 -15.38
CA ASN A 347 0.20 1.99 -14.05
C ASN A 347 -1.05 1.76 -13.17
N ALA A 348 -2.25 1.72 -13.74
CA ALA A 348 -3.46 1.36 -12.98
C ALA A 348 -3.38 -0.10 -12.47
N GLU A 349 -2.95 -1.05 -13.32
CA GLU A 349 -2.70 -2.43 -12.92
C GLU A 349 -1.64 -2.53 -11.82
N GLN A 350 -0.54 -1.77 -11.93
CA GLN A 350 0.50 -1.69 -10.90
C GLN A 350 -0.08 -1.20 -9.56
N GLN A 351 -0.80 -0.06 -9.55
CA GLN A 351 -1.35 0.50 -8.31
C GLN A 351 -2.41 -0.42 -7.68
N LEU A 352 -3.25 -1.09 -8.49
CA LEU A 352 -4.21 -2.07 -8.00
C LEU A 352 -3.51 -3.30 -7.38
N THR A 353 -2.47 -3.78 -8.04
CA THR A 353 -1.65 -4.89 -7.52
C THR A 353 -0.98 -4.53 -6.20
N GLU A 354 -0.39 -3.34 -6.11
CA GLU A 354 0.23 -2.82 -4.89
C GLU A 354 -0.77 -2.69 -3.75
N LEU A 355 -1.94 -2.09 -4.01
CA LEU A 355 -3.02 -1.96 -3.02
C LEU A 355 -3.43 -3.32 -2.46
N ILE A 356 -3.76 -4.26 -3.33
CA ILE A 356 -4.26 -5.58 -2.92
C ILE A 356 -3.17 -6.37 -2.18
N LEU A 357 -1.98 -6.50 -2.74
CA LEU A 357 -0.91 -7.29 -2.13
C LEU A 357 -0.40 -6.71 -0.81
N GLN A 358 -0.38 -5.40 -0.67
CA GLN A 358 0.04 -4.73 0.56
C GLN A 358 -1.02 -4.78 1.66
N CYS A 359 -2.33 -4.82 1.30
CA CYS A 359 -3.41 -4.59 2.25
C CYS A 359 -4.37 -5.77 2.46
N ARG A 360 -4.31 -6.84 1.66
CA ARG A 360 -5.29 -7.95 1.72
C ARG A 360 -5.36 -8.71 3.05
N HIS A 361 -4.38 -8.56 3.94
CA HIS A 361 -4.42 -9.17 5.27
C HIS A 361 -5.36 -8.43 6.24
N HIS A 362 -5.76 -7.18 5.94
CA HIS A 362 -6.66 -6.39 6.77
C HIS A 362 -8.11 -6.91 6.69
N PRO A 363 -8.73 -7.36 7.81
CA PRO A 363 -10.10 -7.83 7.80
C PRO A 363 -11.12 -6.73 7.56
N SER A 364 -10.82 -5.48 7.88
CA SER A 364 -11.69 -4.32 7.66
C SER A 364 -11.95 -4.07 6.18
N ILE A 365 -10.99 -4.30 5.29
CA ILE A 365 -11.20 -4.12 3.85
C ILE A 365 -12.19 -5.17 3.35
N CYS A 366 -13.35 -4.71 2.93
CA CYS A 366 -14.45 -5.55 2.43
C CYS A 366 -14.68 -5.41 0.93
N PHE A 367 -14.19 -4.32 0.32
CA PHE A 367 -14.39 -4.02 -1.09
C PHE A 367 -13.12 -3.47 -1.72
N TRP A 368 -12.80 -3.93 -2.95
CA TRP A 368 -11.79 -3.35 -3.80
C TRP A 368 -12.44 -2.44 -4.85
N GLY A 369 -12.20 -1.13 -4.75
CA GLY A 369 -12.61 -0.16 -5.75
C GLY A 369 -11.60 -0.11 -6.89
N ILE A 370 -12.06 -0.29 -8.12
CA ILE A 370 -11.20 -0.34 -9.30
C ILE A 370 -11.21 0.94 -10.14
N GLU A 371 -12.17 1.84 -9.90
CA GLU A 371 -12.24 3.15 -10.53
C GLU A 371 -13.12 4.11 -9.72
N ASN A 372 -13.09 5.41 -10.08
CA ASN A 372 -14.03 6.43 -9.63
C ASN A 372 -14.40 7.36 -10.78
N GLU A 373 -15.71 7.42 -11.11
CA GLU A 373 -16.32 8.35 -12.07
C GLU A 373 -15.66 8.35 -13.47
N ILE A 374 -15.07 7.22 -13.88
CA ILE A 374 -14.28 7.08 -15.10
C ILE A 374 -15.04 7.53 -16.36
N ALA A 375 -16.37 7.38 -16.35
CA ALA A 375 -17.24 7.72 -17.46
C ALA A 375 -17.52 9.24 -17.62
N ILE A 376 -17.09 10.09 -16.68
CA ILE A 376 -17.31 11.55 -16.72
C ILE A 376 -16.70 12.20 -17.97
N HIS A 377 -15.60 11.63 -18.48
CA HIS A 377 -14.88 12.12 -19.66
C HIS A 377 -15.29 11.42 -20.96
N GLY A 378 -16.33 10.59 -20.94
CA GLY A 378 -16.81 9.80 -22.06
C GLY A 378 -16.58 8.30 -21.83
N GLU A 379 -17.23 7.51 -22.67
CA GLU A 379 -17.24 6.06 -22.58
C GLU A 379 -16.75 5.45 -23.89
N SER A 380 -16.02 4.33 -23.79
CA SER A 380 -15.59 3.57 -24.95
C SER A 380 -15.60 2.07 -24.68
N ILE A 381 -15.65 1.27 -25.74
CA ILE A 381 -15.56 -0.19 -25.66
C ILE A 381 -14.19 -0.60 -25.07
N GLU A 382 -13.12 0.13 -25.41
CA GLU A 382 -11.78 -0.14 -24.89
C GLU A 382 -11.73 0.12 -23.38
N MET A 383 -12.31 1.21 -22.91
CA MET A 383 -12.41 1.53 -21.49
C MET A 383 -13.13 0.39 -20.74
N TYR A 384 -14.27 -0.08 -21.22
CA TYR A 384 -15.01 -1.19 -20.58
C TYR A 384 -14.18 -2.47 -20.54
N ARG A 385 -13.48 -2.82 -21.63
CA ARG A 385 -12.60 -3.99 -21.64
C ARG A 385 -11.48 -3.87 -20.63
N LYS A 386 -10.84 -2.72 -20.50
CA LYS A 386 -9.74 -2.48 -19.55
C LYS A 386 -10.23 -2.46 -18.10
N VAL A 387 -11.42 -1.94 -17.83
CA VAL A 387 -12.04 -2.05 -16.48
C VAL A 387 -12.36 -3.51 -16.14
N ALA A 388 -12.82 -4.31 -17.11
CA ALA A 388 -13.02 -5.75 -16.90
C ALA A 388 -11.69 -6.49 -16.64
N GLU A 389 -10.61 -6.13 -17.33
CA GLU A 389 -9.25 -6.68 -17.06
C GLU A 389 -8.77 -6.34 -15.65
N LEU A 390 -9.02 -5.12 -15.14
CA LEU A 390 -8.72 -4.74 -13.76
C LEU A 390 -9.58 -5.53 -12.76
N ASN A 391 -10.85 -5.78 -13.08
CA ASN A 391 -11.72 -6.62 -12.26
C ASN A 391 -11.19 -8.05 -12.16
N ASP A 392 -10.82 -8.65 -13.28
CA ASP A 392 -10.23 -9.98 -13.34
C ASP A 392 -8.89 -10.05 -12.56
N LEU A 393 -8.06 -9.01 -12.68
CA LEU A 393 -6.81 -8.87 -11.92
C LEU A 393 -7.08 -8.84 -10.41
N ALA A 394 -8.06 -8.05 -9.96
CA ALA A 394 -8.42 -7.97 -8.55
C ALA A 394 -8.84 -9.34 -7.99
N HIS A 395 -9.70 -10.07 -8.71
CA HIS A 395 -10.12 -11.43 -8.33
C HIS A 395 -8.98 -12.45 -8.37
N ALA A 396 -8.05 -12.33 -9.33
CA ALA A 396 -6.88 -13.20 -9.40
C ALA A 396 -5.93 -12.99 -8.20
N LEU A 397 -5.82 -11.75 -7.73
CA LEU A 397 -4.99 -11.39 -6.58
C LEU A 397 -5.70 -11.70 -5.24
N ASP A 398 -7.00 -11.47 -5.16
CA ASP A 398 -7.79 -11.70 -3.95
C ASP A 398 -9.24 -12.13 -4.28
N PRO A 399 -9.51 -13.45 -4.37
CA PRO A 399 -10.86 -13.97 -4.65
C PRO A 399 -11.80 -13.90 -3.44
N THR A 400 -11.38 -13.33 -2.31
CA THR A 400 -12.16 -13.34 -1.06
C THR A 400 -13.01 -12.09 -0.86
N ARG A 401 -12.82 -11.08 -1.70
CA ARG A 401 -13.51 -9.80 -1.63
C ARG A 401 -14.19 -9.45 -2.94
N PRO A 402 -15.40 -8.89 -2.89
CA PRO A 402 -16.04 -8.31 -4.06
C PRO A 402 -15.30 -7.04 -4.52
N THR A 403 -15.42 -6.78 -5.81
CA THR A 403 -15.02 -5.54 -6.46
C THR A 403 -16.19 -4.57 -6.57
N THR A 404 -15.88 -3.29 -6.69
CA THR A 404 -16.87 -2.22 -6.85
C THR A 404 -16.30 -1.06 -7.64
N LEU A 405 -17.17 -0.16 -8.09
CA LEU A 405 -16.78 1.10 -8.72
C LEU A 405 -17.61 2.27 -8.17
N GLY A 406 -16.97 3.45 -8.20
CA GLY A 406 -17.61 4.70 -7.78
C GLY A 406 -18.26 5.40 -8.97
N ASN A 407 -19.32 4.84 -9.53
CA ASN A 407 -19.93 5.39 -10.75
C ASN A 407 -20.67 6.69 -10.52
N LEU A 408 -20.61 7.60 -11.49
CA LEU A 408 -21.31 8.89 -11.44
C LEU A 408 -22.81 8.71 -11.68
N CYS A 409 -23.62 8.98 -10.68
CA CYS A 409 -25.08 8.81 -10.73
C CYS A 409 -25.82 9.73 -11.73
N CYS A 410 -25.15 10.78 -12.22
CA CYS A 410 -25.71 11.78 -13.14
C CYS A 410 -25.49 11.43 -14.61
N VAL A 411 -24.61 10.49 -14.93
CA VAL A 411 -24.41 9.96 -16.28
C VAL A 411 -25.42 8.83 -16.46
N ARG A 412 -26.20 8.90 -17.52
CA ARG A 412 -27.29 7.95 -17.82
C ARG A 412 -26.83 6.51 -17.56
N ASN A 413 -27.64 5.81 -16.75
CA ASN A 413 -27.70 4.35 -16.58
C ASN A 413 -26.57 3.60 -17.31
N ASN A 414 -25.37 3.68 -16.77
CA ASN A 414 -24.22 2.98 -17.31
C ASN A 414 -24.26 1.53 -16.86
N ARG A 415 -25.32 0.85 -17.31
CA ARG A 415 -25.63 -0.51 -16.93
C ARG A 415 -24.48 -1.45 -17.29
N GLU A 416 -23.87 -1.21 -18.44
CA GLU A 416 -22.76 -2.05 -18.91
C GLU A 416 -21.53 -1.94 -18.00
N LEU A 417 -21.17 -0.74 -17.54
CA LEU A 417 -20.07 -0.53 -16.60
C LEU A 417 -20.38 -1.17 -15.22
N ASN A 418 -21.62 -0.97 -14.73
CA ASN A 418 -22.06 -1.53 -13.45
C ASN A 418 -22.15 -3.08 -13.45
N GLU A 419 -22.23 -3.72 -14.61
CA GLU A 419 -22.25 -5.18 -14.74
C GLU A 419 -20.85 -5.81 -14.77
N ILE A 420 -19.77 -5.01 -14.77
CA ILE A 420 -18.40 -5.51 -14.77
C ILE A 420 -17.96 -5.98 -13.38
N THR A 421 -18.37 -5.26 -12.33
CA THR A 421 -17.99 -5.57 -10.94
C THR A 421 -19.10 -6.35 -10.22
N ASP A 422 -18.77 -6.84 -9.03
CA ASP A 422 -19.72 -7.62 -8.20
C ASP A 422 -20.81 -6.76 -7.59
N MET A 423 -20.64 -5.43 -7.56
CA MET A 423 -21.54 -4.47 -6.93
C MET A 423 -21.80 -3.26 -7.82
#